data_b8966555f9c5811a2df822ebf3a117d9
#
_entry.id   b8966555f9c5811a2df822ebf3a117d9
#
_cell.length_a   1.000
_cell.length_b   1.000
_cell.length_c   1.000
_cell.angle_alpha   90.00
_cell.angle_beta   90.00
_cell.angle_gamma   90.00
#
_symmetry.space_group_name_H-M   'P 1'
#
loop_
_entity.id
_entity.type
_entity.pdbx_description
1 polymer ?
#
loop_
_entity_poly.entity_id
_entity_poly.type
_entity_poly.pdbx_seq_one_letter_code
_entity_poly.pdbx_strand_id
1 'polypeptide(L)'
;MRIEHPKTAVTLVLMTLALLLVPGAGSLAEAQEGTTGGARGAQVAEPPEIEASAWSLGDANTGRYLVGENPDEQLPIGSVNKIMSAFVVLEEGVDLDEEVTISSEAESFVGTTYSNVGLIAGERLSVRDLLVASLVPSGTEAVYALAEHVGDGSVENFVGMMNDKASELGLEESNFESPAGLDTTGNYSSARDLTTLTQEALKYPLFAEIVDTREATISTQNREIEIFNTNQLLSTYPPATGVKTGTTPQAGANLVASAESNDESFIAVVIGAEDSDQRYQATEAALEYAFGRYENRPLVNQDEVYGELSLPYRREESINLTAVEEVTALADTSSEVERRVTTEEAPPSAAAGEELGEVEVLVDGQSIGTSPLVAQEGYEEASLWDRISYAAEGLLSRAREFLGGIFG
;
A
#
# COMPACT_ATOMS: atom_id res chain seq x y z
N MET A 1 -37.39 -44.90 20.00
CA MET A 1 -36.34 -45.03 21.05
C MET A 1 -35.87 -43.65 21.38
N ARG A 2 -36.41 -43.07 22.47
CA ARG A 2 -36.09 -41.72 22.93
C ARG A 2 -34.85 -41.79 23.83
N ILE A 3 -33.88 -40.91 23.63
CA ILE A 3 -32.79 -40.70 24.59
C ILE A 3 -32.79 -39.21 24.95
N GLU A 4 -32.99 -38.93 26.25
CA GLU A 4 -33.10 -37.62 26.86
C GLU A 4 -31.70 -37.02 27.16
N HIS A 5 -31.59 -35.72 27.04
CA HIS A 5 -30.42 -34.96 27.46
C HIS A 5 -30.56 -34.50 28.93
N PRO A 6 -29.48 -34.48 29.74
CA PRO A 6 -29.51 -33.78 31.03
C PRO A 6 -28.99 -32.32 30.84
N LYS A 7 -29.78 -31.41 31.44
CA LYS A 7 -29.45 -29.99 31.59
C LYS A 7 -28.48 -29.82 32.78
N THR A 8 -27.36 -29.16 32.55
CA THR A 8 -26.49 -28.71 33.66
C THR A 8 -26.67 -27.20 33.83
N ALA A 9 -27.09 -26.80 35.05
CA ALA A 9 -27.28 -25.43 35.45
C ALA A 9 -25.92 -24.82 35.87
N VAL A 10 -25.61 -23.64 35.38
CA VAL A 10 -24.46 -22.81 35.85
C VAL A 10 -25.01 -21.78 36.80
N THR A 11 -24.54 -21.84 38.02
CA THR A 11 -24.89 -20.91 39.12
C THR A 11 -24.00 -19.66 39.04
N LEU A 12 -24.65 -18.50 38.89
CA LEU A 12 -24.02 -17.17 38.91
C LEU A 12 -23.84 -16.72 40.37
N VAL A 13 -22.59 -16.48 40.78
CA VAL A 13 -22.29 -15.88 42.09
C VAL A 13 -22.06 -14.38 41.91
N LEU A 14 -23.00 -13.59 42.45
CA LEU A 14 -22.90 -12.13 42.57
C LEU A 14 -22.14 -11.80 43.86
N MET A 15 -21.00 -11.12 43.73
CA MET A 15 -20.26 -10.57 44.86
C MET A 15 -20.54 -9.06 44.95
N THR A 16 -21.32 -8.65 45.93
CA THR A 16 -21.61 -7.26 46.26
C THR A 16 -20.48 -6.66 47.11
N LEU A 17 -19.84 -5.60 46.61
CA LEU A 17 -18.84 -4.83 47.37
C LEU A 17 -19.50 -3.62 48.03
N ALA A 18 -19.47 -3.55 49.35
CA ALA A 18 -20.02 -2.45 50.14
C ALA A 18 -19.02 -1.29 50.23
N LEU A 19 -19.50 -0.08 49.89
CA LEU A 19 -18.76 1.18 50.02
C LEU A 19 -18.88 1.74 51.43
N LEU A 20 -17.78 1.91 52.13
CA LEU A 20 -17.71 2.63 53.41
C LEU A 20 -17.31 4.09 53.17
N LEU A 21 -18.23 5.01 53.43
CA LEU A 21 -18.02 6.45 53.46
C LEU A 21 -17.46 6.84 54.86
N VAL A 22 -16.34 7.58 54.86
CA VAL A 22 -15.85 8.32 56.03
C VAL A 22 -15.77 9.81 55.67
N PRO A 23 -16.38 10.72 56.40
CA PRO A 23 -16.23 12.16 56.20
C PRO A 23 -15.08 12.69 57.06
N GLY A 24 -14.11 13.34 56.44
CA GLY A 24 -13.06 14.10 57.11
C GLY A 24 -12.99 15.51 56.51
N ALA A 25 -13.40 16.49 57.35
CA ALA A 25 -13.25 17.89 57.05
C ALA A 25 -11.81 18.38 57.34
N GLY A 26 -11.26 19.24 56.49
CA GLY A 26 -10.01 19.91 56.82
C GLY A 26 -9.40 20.74 55.72
N SER A 27 -9.59 22.04 55.83
CA SER A 27 -8.66 23.12 55.45
C SER A 27 -8.44 23.50 54.00
N LEU A 28 -8.97 24.67 53.69
CA LEU A 28 -8.61 25.51 52.54
C LEU A 28 -7.12 25.95 52.64
N ALA A 29 -6.33 25.62 51.62
CA ALA A 29 -5.09 26.30 51.32
C ALA A 29 -5.19 26.78 49.88
N GLU A 30 -5.27 28.10 49.70
CA GLU A 30 -5.05 28.74 48.40
C GLU A 30 -3.66 28.41 47.88
N ALA A 31 -3.60 27.73 46.76
CA ALA A 31 -2.38 27.57 45.98
C ALA A 31 -2.56 28.30 44.66
N GLN A 32 -1.60 29.20 44.42
CA GLN A 32 -1.46 30.03 43.23
C GLN A 32 -1.61 29.23 41.93
N GLU A 33 -2.36 29.80 41.00
CA GLU A 33 -2.39 29.38 39.57
C GLU A 33 -0.98 29.51 38.98
N GLY A 34 -0.27 28.40 38.95
CA GLY A 34 0.84 28.23 38.02
C GLY A 34 0.28 27.94 36.63
N THR A 35 0.46 28.85 35.72
CA THR A 35 0.22 28.65 34.27
C THR A 35 1.08 27.48 33.77
N THR A 36 0.54 26.28 33.85
CA THR A 36 1.06 25.16 33.06
C THR A 36 0.66 25.43 31.62
N GLY A 37 1.67 25.71 30.78
CA GLY A 37 1.50 25.74 29.35
C GLY A 37 0.87 24.44 28.91
N GLY A 38 -0.41 24.51 28.53
CA GLY A 38 -1.09 23.39 27.92
C GLY A 38 -0.36 23.02 26.64
N ALA A 39 0.15 21.80 26.59
CA ALA A 39 0.44 21.18 25.31
C ALA A 39 -0.86 21.28 24.51
N ARG A 40 -0.87 22.09 23.45
CA ARG A 40 -1.90 22.03 22.42
C ARG A 40 -1.85 20.59 21.92
N GLY A 41 -2.83 19.79 22.27
CA GLY A 41 -3.09 18.56 21.56
C GLY A 41 -3.18 18.96 20.08
N ALA A 42 -2.31 18.42 19.27
CA ALA A 42 -2.38 18.60 17.82
C ALA A 42 -3.80 18.18 17.44
N GLN A 43 -4.63 19.14 16.97
CA GLN A 43 -5.91 18.78 16.38
C GLN A 43 -5.55 17.94 15.16
N VAL A 44 -5.99 16.70 15.19
CA VAL A 44 -5.88 15.80 14.04
C VAL A 44 -6.59 16.50 12.89
N ALA A 45 -5.87 16.91 11.85
CA ALA A 45 -6.47 17.54 10.70
C ALA A 45 -7.44 16.56 10.05
N GLU A 46 -8.69 16.98 9.86
CA GLU A 46 -9.67 16.19 9.12
C GLU A 46 -9.25 16.12 7.64
N PRO A 47 -9.58 15.01 6.92
CA PRO A 47 -9.36 14.94 5.49
C PRO A 47 -10.00 16.11 4.77
N PRO A 48 -9.43 16.62 3.65
CA PRO A 48 -10.03 17.70 2.90
C PRO A 48 -11.39 17.29 2.32
N GLU A 49 -12.34 18.22 2.25
CA GLU A 49 -13.53 18.04 1.44
C GLU A 49 -13.13 18.15 -0.04
N ILE A 50 -13.28 17.06 -0.79
CA ILE A 50 -12.92 16.97 -2.20
C ILE A 50 -14.19 16.83 -3.03
N GLU A 51 -14.41 17.77 -3.93
CA GLU A 51 -15.53 17.75 -4.86
C GLU A 51 -15.22 16.82 -6.05
N ALA A 52 -15.43 15.52 -5.86
CA ALA A 52 -15.29 14.46 -6.84
C ALA A 52 -16.24 13.31 -6.51
N SER A 53 -16.50 12.40 -7.45
CA SER A 53 -17.32 11.22 -7.18
C SER A 53 -16.62 10.27 -6.21
N ALA A 54 -15.31 10.07 -6.39
CA ALA A 54 -14.46 9.28 -5.51
C ALA A 54 -13.04 9.82 -5.49
N TRP A 55 -12.35 9.62 -4.37
CA TRP A 55 -10.92 9.89 -4.29
C TRP A 55 -10.22 8.97 -3.28
N SER A 56 -8.93 8.80 -3.44
CA SER A 56 -8.07 8.08 -2.51
C SER A 56 -6.69 8.69 -2.41
N LEU A 57 -6.07 8.53 -1.23
CA LEU A 57 -4.65 8.66 -1.00
C LEU A 57 -4.06 7.30 -0.65
N GLY A 58 -2.90 7.00 -1.17
CA GLY A 58 -2.12 5.82 -0.84
C GLY A 58 -0.63 6.12 -0.69
N ASP A 59 0.04 5.24 0.01
CA ASP A 59 1.49 5.19 0.11
C ASP A 59 2.05 4.64 -1.22
N ALA A 60 2.87 5.43 -1.91
CA ALA A 60 3.40 5.02 -3.21
C ALA A 60 4.42 3.87 -3.12
N ASN A 61 5.04 3.64 -1.96
CA ASN A 61 6.00 2.56 -1.78
C ASN A 61 5.32 1.21 -1.54
N THR A 62 4.21 1.21 -0.80
CA THR A 62 3.54 -0.03 -0.35
C THR A 62 2.19 -0.28 -1.03
N GLY A 63 1.60 0.71 -1.70
CA GLY A 63 0.24 0.67 -2.21
C GLY A 63 -0.84 0.74 -1.11
N ARG A 64 -0.43 0.91 0.15
CA ARG A 64 -1.36 0.98 1.28
C ARG A 64 -2.30 2.18 1.14
N TYR A 65 -3.60 1.91 1.19
CA TYR A 65 -4.63 2.94 1.28
C TYR A 65 -4.52 3.70 2.60
N LEU A 66 -4.54 5.02 2.55
CA LEU A 66 -4.45 5.90 3.72
C LEU A 66 -5.79 6.52 4.08
N VAL A 67 -6.43 7.18 3.13
CA VAL A 67 -7.71 7.88 3.32
C VAL A 67 -8.36 8.18 1.98
N GLY A 68 -9.68 8.39 1.97
CA GLY A 68 -10.45 8.78 0.79
C GLY A 68 -11.94 8.78 1.04
N GLU A 69 -12.71 9.10 0.02
CA GLU A 69 -14.16 9.04 0.01
C GLU A 69 -14.63 8.21 -1.17
N ASN A 70 -15.59 7.31 -0.95
CA ASN A 70 -16.08 6.33 -1.94
C ASN A 70 -14.96 5.56 -2.66
N PRO A 71 -13.88 5.11 -1.96
CA PRO A 71 -12.68 4.60 -2.62
C PRO A 71 -12.92 3.32 -3.43
N ASP A 72 -13.98 2.58 -3.13
CA ASP A 72 -14.32 1.30 -3.75
C ASP A 72 -15.49 1.42 -4.76
N GLU A 73 -15.94 2.67 -5.08
CA GLU A 73 -16.99 2.87 -6.06
C GLU A 73 -16.49 2.60 -7.48
N GLN A 74 -17.23 1.76 -8.22
CA GLN A 74 -16.96 1.44 -9.63
C GLN A 74 -17.35 2.63 -10.52
N LEU A 75 -16.37 3.30 -11.09
CA LEU A 75 -16.57 4.52 -11.88
C LEU A 75 -15.87 4.44 -13.23
N PRO A 76 -16.41 5.10 -14.28
CA PRO A 76 -15.69 5.26 -15.54
C PRO A 76 -14.40 6.08 -15.33
N ILE A 77 -13.29 5.60 -15.86
CA ILE A 77 -11.98 6.20 -15.60
C ILE A 77 -11.34 6.90 -16.82
N GLY A 78 -11.93 6.73 -18.01
CA GLY A 78 -11.37 7.30 -19.24
C GLY A 78 -9.93 6.87 -19.46
N SER A 79 -9.11 7.76 -19.98
CA SER A 79 -7.70 7.48 -20.32
C SER A 79 -6.78 7.13 -19.14
N VAL A 80 -7.25 7.18 -17.88
CA VAL A 80 -6.51 6.60 -16.74
C VAL A 80 -6.29 5.10 -16.95
N ASN A 81 -7.18 4.44 -17.66
CA ASN A 81 -7.09 3.05 -18.12
C ASN A 81 -5.71 2.68 -18.73
N LYS A 82 -5.03 3.65 -19.37
CA LYS A 82 -3.74 3.44 -20.02
C LYS A 82 -2.61 3.10 -19.04
N ILE A 83 -2.82 3.31 -17.73
CA ILE A 83 -1.91 2.82 -16.69
C ILE A 83 -1.86 1.29 -16.75
N MET A 84 -3.01 0.61 -16.78
CA MET A 84 -3.08 -0.84 -16.89
C MET A 84 -2.49 -1.32 -18.23
N SER A 85 -2.79 -0.64 -19.32
CA SER A 85 -2.24 -1.02 -20.62
C SER A 85 -0.71 -0.94 -20.67
N ALA A 86 -0.12 0.13 -20.14
CA ALA A 86 1.32 0.27 -20.06
C ALA A 86 1.95 -0.76 -19.10
N PHE A 87 1.29 -1.03 -17.98
CA PHE A 87 1.72 -2.04 -17.02
C PHE A 87 1.80 -3.43 -17.67
N VAL A 88 0.75 -3.85 -18.38
CA VAL A 88 0.74 -5.14 -19.12
C VAL A 88 1.86 -5.19 -20.15
N VAL A 89 2.06 -4.15 -20.96
CA VAL A 89 3.15 -4.11 -21.95
C VAL A 89 4.53 -4.31 -21.30
N LEU A 90 4.75 -3.70 -20.13
CA LEU A 90 6.03 -3.81 -19.41
C LEU A 90 6.19 -5.17 -18.72
N GLU A 91 5.11 -5.74 -18.20
CA GLU A 91 5.09 -7.07 -17.57
C GLU A 91 5.41 -8.19 -18.56
N GLU A 92 4.90 -8.09 -19.80
CA GLU A 92 5.17 -9.06 -20.87
C GLU A 92 6.64 -9.04 -21.31
N GLY A 93 7.41 -8.04 -20.90
CA GLY A 93 8.85 -7.98 -21.14
C GLY A 93 9.23 -7.91 -22.63
N VAL A 94 8.38 -7.32 -23.46
CA VAL A 94 8.64 -7.12 -24.89
C VAL A 94 9.88 -6.25 -25.10
N ASP A 95 10.58 -6.48 -26.21
CA ASP A 95 11.75 -5.66 -26.58
C ASP A 95 11.31 -4.21 -26.84
N LEU A 96 11.79 -3.29 -26.03
CA LEU A 96 11.43 -1.87 -26.11
C LEU A 96 11.90 -1.20 -27.41
N ASP A 97 12.89 -1.76 -28.06
CA ASP A 97 13.44 -1.27 -29.33
C ASP A 97 12.78 -1.94 -30.55
N GLU A 98 11.88 -2.92 -30.35
CA GLU A 98 11.13 -3.55 -31.42
C GLU A 98 10.24 -2.54 -32.15
N GLU A 99 10.25 -2.57 -33.49
CA GLU A 99 9.43 -1.70 -34.34
C GLU A 99 8.01 -2.27 -34.50
N VAL A 100 7.01 -1.51 -34.08
CA VAL A 100 5.59 -1.79 -34.28
C VAL A 100 5.05 -0.95 -35.43
N THR A 101 4.30 -1.57 -36.32
CA THR A 101 3.64 -0.89 -37.44
C THR A 101 2.23 -0.46 -37.05
N ILE A 102 1.91 0.82 -37.22
CA ILE A 102 0.57 1.34 -36.99
C ILE A 102 -0.41 0.71 -37.98
N SER A 103 -1.46 0.09 -37.44
CA SER A 103 -2.54 -0.51 -38.22
C SER A 103 -3.55 0.54 -38.70
N SER A 104 -4.42 0.17 -39.64
CA SER A 104 -5.56 1.02 -40.04
C SER A 104 -6.62 1.12 -38.94
N GLU A 105 -6.69 0.15 -38.01
CA GLU A 105 -7.58 0.21 -36.86
C GLU A 105 -7.08 1.24 -35.84
N ALA A 106 -5.80 1.20 -35.49
CA ALA A 106 -5.17 2.20 -34.66
C ALA A 106 -5.31 3.62 -35.25
N GLU A 107 -5.00 3.81 -36.55
CA GLU A 107 -5.17 5.10 -37.23
C GLU A 107 -6.61 5.63 -37.15
N SER A 108 -7.62 4.78 -37.07
CA SER A 108 -9.03 5.19 -37.03
C SER A 108 -9.39 6.13 -35.87
N PHE A 109 -8.57 6.18 -34.84
CA PHE A 109 -8.73 7.12 -33.73
C PHE A 109 -8.21 8.52 -34.01
N VAL A 110 -7.39 8.69 -35.05
CA VAL A 110 -6.86 10.00 -35.45
C VAL A 110 -7.98 10.88 -36.04
N GLY A 111 -8.09 12.11 -35.53
CA GLY A 111 -9.13 13.05 -35.93
C GLY A 111 -10.50 12.82 -35.29
N THR A 112 -10.58 11.88 -34.32
CA THR A 112 -11.75 11.70 -33.45
C THR A 112 -11.71 12.66 -32.26
N THR A 113 -12.66 12.53 -31.34
CA THR A 113 -12.67 13.29 -30.05
C THR A 113 -11.69 12.74 -29.03
N TYR A 114 -11.10 11.56 -29.27
CA TYR A 114 -10.10 10.96 -28.39
C TYR A 114 -8.72 11.60 -28.61
N SER A 115 -7.93 11.67 -27.53
CA SER A 115 -6.54 12.15 -27.62
C SER A 115 -5.75 11.30 -28.59
N ASN A 116 -5.00 11.95 -29.49
CA ASN A 116 -4.15 11.29 -30.47
C ASN A 116 -2.93 12.17 -30.80
N VAL A 117 -1.87 11.59 -31.35
CA VAL A 117 -0.66 12.28 -31.81
C VAL A 117 -0.56 12.29 -33.36
N GLY A 118 -1.57 11.74 -34.03
CA GLY A 118 -1.68 11.72 -35.49
C GLY A 118 -0.81 10.67 -36.15
N LEU A 119 -0.61 9.50 -35.55
CA LEU A 119 0.06 8.37 -36.19
C LEU A 119 -0.83 7.79 -37.28
N ILE A 120 -0.26 7.51 -38.45
CA ILE A 120 -0.97 6.99 -39.60
C ILE A 120 -0.57 5.55 -39.95
N ALA A 121 -1.48 4.80 -40.55
CA ALA A 121 -1.22 3.41 -40.96
C ALA A 121 0.04 3.26 -41.80
N GLY A 122 0.87 2.30 -41.43
CA GLY A 122 2.15 2.03 -42.06
C GLY A 122 3.34 2.81 -41.46
N GLU A 123 3.12 3.78 -40.56
CA GLU A 123 4.21 4.33 -39.75
C GLU A 123 4.72 3.27 -38.79
N ARG A 124 6.01 3.32 -38.46
CA ARG A 124 6.66 2.42 -37.54
C ARG A 124 7.32 3.21 -36.41
N LEU A 125 7.11 2.75 -35.19
CA LEU A 125 7.71 3.29 -33.95
C LEU A 125 8.19 2.15 -33.10
N SER A 126 9.16 2.41 -32.22
CA SER A 126 9.55 1.47 -31.19
C SER A 126 8.43 1.29 -30.15
N VAL A 127 8.40 0.15 -29.48
CA VAL A 127 7.52 -0.08 -28.32
C VAL A 127 7.69 1.04 -27.28
N ARG A 128 8.94 1.48 -27.05
CA ARG A 128 9.25 2.62 -26.18
C ARG A 128 8.54 3.90 -26.61
N ASP A 129 8.66 4.29 -27.86
CA ASP A 129 8.03 5.52 -28.38
C ASP A 129 6.50 5.43 -28.33
N LEU A 130 5.93 4.24 -28.53
CA LEU A 130 4.50 4.02 -28.39
C LEU A 130 4.03 4.13 -26.93
N LEU A 131 4.80 3.63 -25.95
CA LEU A 131 4.52 3.85 -24.52
C LEU A 131 4.55 5.34 -24.18
N VAL A 132 5.56 6.06 -24.65
CA VAL A 132 5.66 7.53 -24.49
C VAL A 132 4.47 8.23 -25.14
N ALA A 133 4.09 7.87 -26.36
CA ALA A 133 2.95 8.44 -27.08
C ALA A 133 1.61 8.14 -26.39
N SER A 134 1.48 6.98 -25.73
CA SER A 134 0.25 6.59 -25.04
C SER A 134 0.08 7.27 -23.69
N LEU A 135 1.17 7.46 -22.93
CA LEU A 135 1.12 7.97 -21.57
C LEU A 135 1.23 9.50 -21.50
N VAL A 136 2.15 10.12 -22.23
CA VAL A 136 2.44 11.56 -22.15
C VAL A 136 1.28 12.38 -22.77
N PRO A 137 1.00 12.33 -24.08
CA PRO A 137 -0.14 13.05 -24.67
C PRO A 137 -1.45 12.26 -24.63
N SER A 138 -1.42 11.06 -24.07
CA SER A 138 -2.59 10.17 -24.02
C SER A 138 -3.03 9.61 -25.39
N GLY A 139 -2.11 9.38 -26.33
CA GLY A 139 -2.40 8.89 -27.71
C GLY A 139 -3.17 7.58 -27.73
N THR A 140 -4.41 7.61 -28.24
CA THR A 140 -5.28 6.43 -28.29
C THR A 140 -4.81 5.46 -29.35
N GLU A 141 -4.41 5.94 -30.52
CA GLU A 141 -3.86 5.11 -31.59
C GLU A 141 -2.56 4.41 -31.16
N ALA A 142 -1.75 5.05 -30.31
CA ALA A 142 -0.50 4.46 -29.83
C ALA A 142 -0.76 3.28 -28.90
N VAL A 143 -1.70 3.40 -27.95
CA VAL A 143 -2.03 2.29 -27.05
C VAL A 143 -2.76 1.16 -27.79
N TYR A 144 -3.52 1.44 -28.85
CA TYR A 144 -4.10 0.40 -29.69
C TYR A 144 -3.04 -0.37 -30.48
N ALA A 145 -2.03 0.32 -31.03
CA ALA A 145 -0.92 -0.34 -31.70
C ALA A 145 -0.11 -1.24 -30.75
N LEU A 146 0.11 -0.81 -29.49
CA LEU A 146 0.71 -1.63 -28.45
C LEU A 146 -0.17 -2.85 -28.13
N ALA A 147 -1.49 -2.65 -27.99
CA ALA A 147 -2.43 -3.72 -27.68
C ALA A 147 -2.50 -4.78 -28.78
N GLU A 148 -2.51 -4.37 -30.05
CA GLU A 148 -2.43 -5.29 -31.20
C GLU A 148 -1.10 -6.06 -31.19
N HIS A 149 0.02 -5.38 -30.92
CA HIS A 149 1.34 -6.00 -30.92
C HIS A 149 1.48 -7.05 -29.82
N VAL A 150 1.17 -6.69 -28.57
CA VAL A 150 1.32 -7.56 -27.40
C VAL A 150 0.24 -8.65 -27.35
N GLY A 151 -0.96 -8.37 -27.89
CA GLY A 151 -2.07 -9.31 -27.97
C GLY A 151 -2.01 -10.26 -29.17
N ASP A 152 -0.84 -10.48 -29.78
CA ASP A 152 -0.68 -11.35 -30.98
C ASP A 152 -1.59 -10.95 -32.15
N GLY A 153 -1.76 -9.68 -32.41
CA GLY A 153 -2.60 -9.10 -33.46
C GLY A 153 -4.08 -8.94 -33.05
N SER A 154 -4.41 -9.10 -31.78
CA SER A 154 -5.79 -8.99 -31.28
C SER A 154 -5.88 -8.07 -30.05
N VAL A 155 -6.59 -6.97 -30.20
CA VAL A 155 -6.94 -6.08 -29.08
C VAL A 155 -7.77 -6.82 -28.02
N GLU A 156 -8.64 -7.76 -28.42
CA GLU A 156 -9.44 -8.56 -27.49
C GLU A 156 -8.56 -9.44 -26.58
N ASN A 157 -7.53 -10.08 -27.15
CA ASN A 157 -6.56 -10.84 -26.35
C ASN A 157 -5.84 -9.94 -25.34
N PHE A 158 -5.40 -8.76 -25.76
CA PHE A 158 -4.75 -7.79 -24.86
C PHE A 158 -5.68 -7.34 -23.71
N VAL A 159 -6.96 -7.07 -24.01
CA VAL A 159 -7.96 -6.77 -22.98
C VAL A 159 -8.15 -7.95 -22.04
N GLY A 160 -8.10 -9.18 -22.52
CA GLY A 160 -8.05 -10.39 -21.68
C GLY A 160 -6.87 -10.34 -20.71
N MET A 161 -5.66 -10.04 -21.20
CA MET A 161 -4.45 -9.91 -20.36
C MET A 161 -4.59 -8.79 -19.31
N MET A 162 -5.23 -7.66 -19.65
CA MET A 162 -5.50 -6.59 -18.67
C MET A 162 -6.39 -7.07 -17.52
N ASN A 163 -7.45 -7.84 -17.81
CA ASN A 163 -8.37 -8.36 -16.79
C ASN A 163 -7.74 -9.51 -15.99
N ASP A 164 -6.92 -10.36 -16.61
CA ASP A 164 -6.14 -11.38 -15.91
C ASP A 164 -5.20 -10.71 -14.91
N LYS A 165 -4.50 -9.63 -15.33
CA LYS A 165 -3.61 -8.87 -14.47
C LYS A 165 -4.37 -8.14 -13.35
N ALA A 166 -5.55 -7.59 -13.62
CA ALA A 166 -6.42 -7.02 -12.58
C ALA A 166 -6.78 -8.06 -11.51
N SER A 167 -7.09 -9.28 -11.94
CA SER A 167 -7.38 -10.39 -11.02
C SER A 167 -6.16 -10.81 -10.20
N GLU A 168 -4.98 -10.87 -10.80
CA GLU A 168 -3.71 -11.18 -10.11
C GLU A 168 -3.35 -10.15 -9.05
N LEU A 169 -3.61 -8.86 -9.32
CA LEU A 169 -3.38 -7.75 -8.39
C LEU A 169 -4.51 -7.58 -7.35
N GLY A 170 -5.59 -8.36 -7.45
CA GLY A 170 -6.75 -8.24 -6.55
C GLY A 170 -7.54 -6.95 -6.74
N LEU A 171 -7.61 -6.42 -7.97
CA LEU A 171 -8.40 -5.23 -8.31
C LEU A 171 -9.86 -5.63 -8.50
N GLU A 172 -10.55 -5.86 -7.38
CA GLU A 172 -11.90 -6.47 -7.39
C GLU A 172 -12.98 -5.54 -7.97
N GLU A 173 -12.76 -4.21 -7.92
CA GLU A 173 -13.67 -3.20 -8.41
C GLU A 173 -13.24 -2.63 -9.77
N SER A 174 -12.51 -3.43 -10.57
CA SER A 174 -12.00 -3.03 -11.89
C SER A 174 -12.36 -4.03 -12.97
N ASN A 175 -12.74 -3.52 -14.15
CA ASN A 175 -12.92 -4.29 -15.36
C ASN A 175 -12.56 -3.44 -16.59
N PHE A 176 -11.84 -4.03 -17.52
CA PHE A 176 -11.34 -3.37 -18.72
C PHE A 176 -12.01 -3.94 -19.96
N GLU A 177 -12.50 -3.07 -20.86
CA GLU A 177 -13.09 -3.43 -22.15
C GLU A 177 -12.33 -2.84 -23.35
N SER A 178 -11.37 -1.95 -23.09
CA SER A 178 -10.53 -1.37 -24.13
C SER A 178 -9.16 -1.00 -23.58
N PRO A 179 -8.10 -0.94 -24.40
CA PRO A 179 -6.79 -0.51 -23.93
C PRO A 179 -6.73 1.00 -23.60
N ALA A 180 -7.68 1.80 -24.08
CA ALA A 180 -7.66 3.26 -23.99
C ALA A 180 -8.62 3.85 -22.95
N GLY A 181 -9.55 3.05 -22.39
CA GLY A 181 -10.60 3.54 -21.50
C GLY A 181 -11.71 4.27 -22.24
N LEU A 182 -12.22 3.69 -23.29
CA LEU A 182 -13.37 4.22 -24.01
C LEU A 182 -14.63 4.12 -23.16
N ASP A 183 -15.59 5.03 -23.41
CA ASP A 183 -16.90 5.04 -22.71
C ASP A 183 -17.74 3.81 -23.09
N THR A 184 -17.58 2.75 -22.36
CA THR A 184 -18.39 1.53 -22.42
C THR A 184 -18.90 1.21 -21.02
N THR A 185 -20.01 0.49 -20.92
CA THR A 185 -20.65 0.22 -19.62
C THR A 185 -19.86 -0.75 -18.75
N GLY A 186 -18.97 -1.52 -19.34
CA GLY A 186 -18.14 -2.49 -18.64
C GLY A 186 -16.70 -2.03 -18.37
N ASN A 187 -16.34 -0.78 -18.74
CA ASN A 187 -14.99 -0.26 -18.49
C ASN A 187 -15.01 0.67 -17.27
N TYR A 188 -14.57 0.17 -16.13
CA TYR A 188 -14.57 0.89 -14.86
C TYR A 188 -13.39 0.48 -13.97
N SER A 189 -13.13 1.29 -12.97
CA SER A 189 -12.24 0.96 -11.85
C SER A 189 -12.66 1.76 -10.61
N SER A 190 -11.99 1.51 -9.48
CA SER A 190 -12.16 2.26 -8.25
C SER A 190 -10.92 3.09 -7.92
N ALA A 191 -11.07 4.08 -7.03
CA ALA A 191 -9.94 4.89 -6.61
C ALA A 191 -8.90 4.05 -5.84
N ARG A 192 -9.34 3.07 -5.05
CA ARG A 192 -8.45 2.13 -4.35
C ARG A 192 -7.69 1.24 -5.33
N ASP A 193 -8.37 0.64 -6.29
CA ASP A 193 -7.73 -0.25 -7.26
C ASP A 193 -6.70 0.50 -8.10
N LEU A 194 -7.02 1.74 -8.50
CA LEU A 194 -6.09 2.60 -9.22
C LEU A 194 -4.86 2.97 -8.38
N THR A 195 -5.00 3.10 -7.07
CA THR A 195 -3.85 3.30 -6.16
C THR A 195 -2.94 2.09 -6.19
N THR A 196 -3.49 0.88 -6.04
CA THR A 196 -2.73 -0.38 -6.10
C THR A 196 -2.07 -0.58 -7.46
N LEU A 197 -2.83 -0.43 -8.54
CA LEU A 197 -2.29 -0.55 -9.91
C LEU A 197 -1.15 0.44 -10.17
N THR A 198 -1.31 1.68 -9.72
CA THR A 198 -0.30 2.73 -9.95
C THR A 198 0.98 2.43 -9.19
N GLN A 199 0.87 1.95 -7.94
CA GLN A 199 2.02 1.55 -7.14
C GLN A 199 2.80 0.41 -7.83
N GLU A 200 2.11 -0.60 -8.36
CA GLU A 200 2.76 -1.69 -9.12
C GLU A 200 3.41 -1.18 -10.41
N ALA A 201 2.74 -0.30 -11.15
CA ALA A 201 3.30 0.28 -12.37
C ALA A 201 4.55 1.14 -12.10
N LEU A 202 4.57 1.91 -10.99
CA LEU A 202 5.71 2.74 -10.62
C LEU A 202 6.97 1.94 -10.24
N LYS A 203 6.87 0.63 -9.95
CA LYS A 203 8.03 -0.25 -9.77
C LYS A 203 8.86 -0.44 -11.05
N TYR A 204 8.27 -0.15 -12.22
CA TYR A 204 8.97 -0.15 -13.49
C TYR A 204 9.64 1.20 -13.72
N PRO A 205 10.99 1.29 -13.71
CA PRO A 205 11.69 2.58 -13.86
C PRO A 205 11.32 3.32 -15.14
N LEU A 206 11.07 2.60 -16.24
CA LEU A 206 10.65 3.20 -17.50
C LEU A 206 9.26 3.84 -17.39
N PHE A 207 8.31 3.19 -16.69
CA PHE A 207 6.99 3.77 -16.47
C PHE A 207 7.10 5.07 -15.67
N ALA A 208 7.83 5.05 -14.56
CA ALA A 208 8.05 6.22 -13.71
C ALA A 208 8.71 7.37 -14.49
N GLU A 209 9.73 7.08 -15.32
CA GLU A 209 10.39 8.05 -16.19
C GLU A 209 9.41 8.69 -17.19
N ILE A 210 8.58 7.85 -17.87
CA ILE A 210 7.66 8.35 -18.88
C ILE A 210 6.57 9.23 -18.25
N VAL A 211 5.98 8.84 -17.13
CA VAL A 211 4.86 9.61 -16.55
C VAL A 211 5.31 10.92 -15.91
N ASP A 212 6.57 11.05 -15.50
CA ASP A 212 7.18 12.31 -15.02
C ASP A 212 7.65 13.22 -16.17
N THR A 213 7.68 12.71 -17.40
CA THR A 213 8.12 13.48 -18.56
C THR A 213 7.10 14.55 -18.94
N ARG A 214 7.50 15.82 -18.98
CA ARG A 214 6.66 16.97 -19.37
C ARG A 214 6.48 17.10 -20.88
N GLU A 215 7.57 16.92 -21.62
CA GLU A 215 7.63 16.99 -23.06
C GLU A 215 8.61 15.94 -23.59
N ALA A 216 8.33 15.39 -24.75
CA ALA A 216 9.19 14.42 -25.42
C ALA A 216 9.10 14.57 -26.94
N THR A 217 10.03 13.96 -27.64
CA THR A 217 9.96 13.77 -29.09
C THR A 217 9.93 12.29 -29.38
N ILE A 218 8.91 11.82 -30.10
CA ILE A 218 8.82 10.46 -30.62
C ILE A 218 9.20 10.45 -32.11
N SER A 219 9.75 9.34 -32.54
CA SER A 219 10.25 9.22 -33.91
C SER A 219 9.56 8.10 -34.67
N THR A 220 9.04 8.43 -35.84
CA THR A 220 8.67 7.43 -36.86
C THR A 220 9.79 7.31 -37.88
N GLN A 221 9.71 6.32 -38.78
CA GLN A 221 10.69 6.22 -39.89
C GLN A 221 10.67 7.44 -40.83
N ASN A 222 9.66 8.35 -40.73
CA ASN A 222 9.45 9.45 -41.67
C ASN A 222 9.51 10.84 -41.02
N ARG A 223 9.26 10.96 -39.71
CA ARG A 223 9.15 12.27 -39.03
C ARG A 223 9.38 12.13 -37.51
N GLU A 224 9.72 13.25 -36.93
CA GLU A 224 9.71 13.46 -35.47
C GLU A 224 8.41 14.20 -35.08
N ILE A 225 7.87 13.87 -33.91
CA ILE A 225 6.64 14.46 -33.39
C ILE A 225 6.93 14.94 -31.94
N GLU A 226 6.84 16.24 -31.72
CA GLU A 226 6.88 16.80 -30.37
C GLU A 226 5.54 16.56 -29.67
N ILE A 227 5.60 16.09 -28.43
CA ILE A 227 4.44 15.75 -27.59
C ILE A 227 4.59 16.34 -26.21
N PHE A 228 3.44 16.68 -25.59
CA PHE A 228 3.37 17.32 -24.28
C PHE A 228 2.47 16.52 -23.34
N ASN A 229 2.86 16.47 -22.08
CA ASN A 229 2.08 15.77 -21.07
C ASN A 229 0.77 16.49 -20.78
N THR A 230 -0.30 15.72 -20.70
CA THR A 230 -1.63 16.23 -20.34
C THR A 230 -1.77 16.53 -18.84
N ASN A 231 -0.84 16.04 -18.01
CA ASN A 231 -0.82 16.27 -16.58
C ASN A 231 -0.15 17.62 -16.24
N GLN A 232 -0.96 18.63 -16.00
CA GLN A 232 -0.46 19.98 -15.68
C GLN A 232 0.21 20.07 -14.31
N LEU A 233 -0.08 19.14 -13.36
CA LEU A 233 0.58 19.12 -12.06
C LEU A 233 2.10 19.05 -12.16
N LEU A 234 2.63 18.35 -13.16
CA LEU A 234 4.08 18.31 -13.40
C LEU A 234 4.73 19.70 -13.56
N SER A 235 3.93 20.71 -13.93
CA SER A 235 4.42 22.09 -14.13
C SER A 235 3.99 23.03 -13.03
N THR A 236 2.88 22.76 -12.32
CA THR A 236 2.29 23.66 -11.31
C THR A 236 2.57 23.24 -9.87
N TYR A 237 2.84 21.95 -9.63
CA TYR A 237 3.06 21.38 -8.31
C TYR A 237 4.43 20.68 -8.25
N PRO A 238 5.48 21.31 -7.71
CA PRO A 238 6.85 20.80 -7.77
C PRO A 238 7.08 19.36 -7.26
N PRO A 239 6.37 18.87 -6.22
CA PRO A 239 6.49 17.47 -5.78
C PRO A 239 5.92 16.43 -6.75
N ALA A 240 5.10 16.83 -7.74
CA ALA A 240 4.46 15.88 -8.65
C ALA A 240 5.47 15.13 -9.53
N THR A 241 5.33 13.81 -9.62
CA THR A 241 6.15 12.88 -10.42
C THR A 241 5.34 12.08 -11.44
N GLY A 242 4.06 12.36 -11.63
CA GLY A 242 3.18 11.67 -12.59
C GLY A 242 1.71 11.87 -12.23
N VAL A 243 0.77 11.09 -12.71
CA VAL A 243 0.89 9.85 -13.52
C VAL A 243 0.05 9.98 -14.79
N LYS A 244 -1.31 10.06 -14.66
CA LYS A 244 -2.19 10.02 -15.83
C LYS A 244 -3.50 10.77 -15.62
N THR A 245 -3.88 11.57 -16.62
CA THR A 245 -5.20 12.19 -16.71
C THR A 245 -6.18 11.31 -17.49
N GLY A 246 -7.46 11.40 -17.16
CA GLY A 246 -8.55 10.83 -17.95
C GLY A 246 -9.70 11.83 -18.05
N THR A 247 -10.32 11.94 -19.22
CA THR A 247 -11.52 12.76 -19.40
C THR A 247 -12.38 12.15 -20.48
N THR A 248 -13.63 11.85 -20.16
CA THR A 248 -14.67 11.49 -21.12
C THR A 248 -16.00 12.10 -20.66
N PRO A 249 -17.01 12.16 -21.53
CA PRO A 249 -18.34 12.63 -21.11
C PRO A 249 -18.97 11.85 -19.97
N GLN A 250 -18.67 10.53 -19.85
CA GLN A 250 -19.19 9.68 -18.76
C GLN A 250 -18.33 9.75 -17.50
N ALA A 251 -17.01 9.81 -17.68
CA ALA A 251 -16.07 9.76 -16.57
C ALA A 251 -15.88 11.09 -15.83
N GLY A 252 -16.27 12.23 -16.45
CA GLY A 252 -15.86 13.54 -15.93
C GLY A 252 -14.34 13.74 -16.06
N ALA A 253 -13.76 14.50 -15.17
CA ALA A 253 -12.34 14.78 -15.14
C ALA A 253 -11.64 13.95 -14.06
N ASN A 254 -10.73 13.05 -14.46
CA ASN A 254 -10.00 12.12 -13.61
C ASN A 254 -8.51 12.42 -13.61
N LEU A 255 -7.86 12.15 -12.48
CA LEU A 255 -6.40 12.22 -12.35
C LEU A 255 -5.91 11.17 -11.37
N VAL A 256 -4.92 10.40 -11.79
CA VAL A 256 -4.03 9.69 -10.91
C VAL A 256 -2.73 10.48 -10.86
N ALA A 257 -2.31 10.90 -9.69
CA ALA A 257 -1.07 11.62 -9.47
C ALA A 257 -0.16 10.86 -8.51
N SER A 258 1.15 10.95 -8.74
CA SER A 258 2.18 10.63 -7.76
C SER A 258 2.93 11.90 -7.39
N ALA A 259 3.39 11.97 -6.15
CA ALA A 259 4.18 13.09 -5.67
C ALA A 259 5.19 12.60 -4.62
N GLU A 260 6.39 13.21 -4.62
CA GLU A 260 7.47 12.86 -3.72
C GLU A 260 8.10 14.11 -3.11
N SER A 261 8.36 14.08 -1.80
CA SER A 261 9.07 15.13 -1.06
C SER A 261 9.64 14.56 0.24
N ASN A 262 10.89 14.87 0.57
CA ASN A 262 11.54 14.50 1.85
C ASN A 262 11.46 13.00 2.19
N ASP A 263 11.67 12.13 1.22
CA ASP A 263 11.57 10.66 1.32
C ASP A 263 10.13 10.13 1.54
N GLU A 264 9.13 10.98 1.45
CA GLU A 264 7.71 10.61 1.48
C GLU A 264 7.16 10.60 0.07
N SER A 265 6.44 9.54 -0.30
CA SER A 265 5.86 9.36 -1.63
C SER A 265 4.40 8.96 -1.53
N PHE A 266 3.54 9.68 -2.25
CA PHE A 266 2.10 9.46 -2.23
C PHE A 266 1.53 9.25 -3.63
N ILE A 267 0.44 8.48 -3.69
CA ILE A 267 -0.44 8.38 -4.84
C ILE A 267 -1.78 9.01 -4.44
N ALA A 268 -2.24 9.98 -5.23
CA ALA A 268 -3.56 10.57 -5.11
C ALA A 268 -4.39 10.22 -6.35
N VAL A 269 -5.58 9.68 -6.14
CA VAL A 269 -6.54 9.36 -7.20
C VAL A 269 -7.79 10.21 -7.00
N VAL A 270 -8.20 10.92 -8.04
CA VAL A 270 -9.44 11.69 -8.10
C VAL A 270 -10.24 11.25 -9.32
N ILE A 271 -11.48 10.81 -9.11
CA ILE A 271 -12.39 10.33 -10.16
C ILE A 271 -13.69 11.15 -10.15
N GLY A 272 -14.11 11.60 -11.33
CA GLY A 272 -15.40 12.24 -11.49
C GLY A 272 -15.47 13.67 -10.98
N ALA A 273 -14.40 14.44 -11.03
CA ALA A 273 -14.44 15.89 -10.86
C ALA A 273 -15.22 16.54 -12.04
N GLU A 274 -15.86 17.69 -11.81
CA GLU A 274 -16.70 18.34 -12.81
C GLU A 274 -15.90 18.79 -14.03
N ASP A 275 -14.69 19.33 -13.81
CA ASP A 275 -13.82 19.82 -14.85
C ASP A 275 -12.32 19.63 -14.54
N SER A 276 -11.48 20.09 -15.46
CA SER A 276 -10.02 19.98 -15.32
C SER A 276 -9.46 20.80 -14.17
N ASP A 277 -9.99 21.98 -13.88
CA ASP A 277 -9.48 22.85 -12.82
C ASP A 277 -9.78 22.23 -11.46
N GLN A 278 -11.00 21.72 -11.31
CA GLN A 278 -11.46 21.09 -10.07
C GLN A 278 -10.64 19.81 -9.76
N ARG A 279 -10.36 18.95 -10.76
CA ARG A 279 -9.54 17.75 -10.53
C ARG A 279 -8.12 18.08 -10.04
N TYR A 280 -7.49 19.16 -10.56
CA TYR A 280 -6.17 19.58 -10.10
C TYR A 280 -6.22 20.14 -8.69
N GLN A 281 -7.19 20.99 -8.38
CA GLN A 281 -7.39 21.53 -7.01
C GLN A 281 -7.66 20.41 -6.01
N ALA A 282 -8.51 19.45 -6.37
CA ALA A 282 -8.80 18.27 -5.56
C ALA A 282 -7.55 17.44 -5.29
N THR A 283 -6.74 17.19 -6.32
CA THR A 283 -5.52 16.39 -6.21
C THR A 283 -4.46 17.12 -5.38
N GLU A 284 -4.24 18.42 -5.60
CA GLU A 284 -3.32 19.22 -4.80
C GLU A 284 -3.74 19.23 -3.32
N ALA A 285 -5.04 19.42 -3.03
CA ALA A 285 -5.54 19.40 -1.66
C ALA A 285 -5.32 18.03 -0.98
N ALA A 286 -5.49 16.93 -1.70
CA ALA A 286 -5.21 15.59 -1.19
C ALA A 286 -3.72 15.40 -0.89
N LEU A 287 -2.84 15.82 -1.80
CA LEU A 287 -1.38 15.69 -1.64
C LEU A 287 -0.84 16.60 -0.51
N GLU A 288 -1.32 17.85 -0.42
CA GLU A 288 -0.95 18.75 0.68
C GLU A 288 -1.38 18.20 2.05
N TYR A 289 -2.57 17.61 2.11
CA TYR A 289 -3.00 16.90 3.31
C TYR A 289 -2.09 15.71 3.63
N ALA A 290 -1.68 14.95 2.61
CA ALA A 290 -0.79 13.81 2.79
C ALA A 290 0.55 14.23 3.37
N PHE A 291 1.25 15.17 2.74
CA PHE A 291 2.55 15.69 3.22
C PHE A 291 2.48 16.43 4.56
N GLY A 292 1.31 16.99 4.90
CA GLY A 292 1.11 17.65 6.19
C GLY A 292 0.76 16.70 7.34
N ARG A 293 0.41 15.44 7.03
CA ARG A 293 -0.12 14.50 8.01
C ARG A 293 0.72 13.25 8.23
N TYR A 294 1.24 12.70 7.17
CA TYR A 294 1.99 11.45 7.22
C TYR A 294 3.49 11.73 7.11
N GLU A 295 4.27 10.98 7.84
CA GLU A 295 5.73 11.00 7.77
C GLU A 295 6.29 9.58 7.77
N ASN A 296 7.41 9.36 7.12
CA ASN A 296 8.13 8.10 7.21
C ASN A 296 8.72 7.94 8.61
N ARG A 297 8.29 6.92 9.33
CA ARG A 297 8.73 6.64 10.69
C ARG A 297 9.36 5.27 10.77
N PRO A 298 10.53 5.12 11.40
CA PRO A 298 11.08 3.82 11.72
C PRO A 298 10.17 3.14 12.76
N LEU A 299 9.62 2.01 12.39
CA LEU A 299 8.72 1.21 13.23
C LEU A 299 9.42 -0.01 13.84
N VAL A 300 10.46 -0.52 13.18
CA VAL A 300 11.44 -1.46 13.72
C VAL A 300 12.81 -0.89 13.42
N ASN A 301 13.63 -0.75 14.46
CA ASN A 301 15.00 -0.29 14.30
C ASN A 301 15.96 -1.49 14.27
N GLN A 302 16.95 -1.43 13.39
CA GLN A 302 18.02 -2.42 13.35
C GLN A 302 18.74 -2.51 14.70
N ASP A 303 19.16 -3.70 15.10
CA ASP A 303 19.88 -4.01 16.35
C ASP A 303 19.09 -3.74 17.65
N GLU A 304 17.83 -3.33 17.57
CA GLU A 304 16.95 -3.18 18.74
C GLU A 304 16.34 -4.51 19.15
N VAL A 305 16.10 -4.71 20.44
CA VAL A 305 15.54 -5.96 21.00
C VAL A 305 14.02 -5.95 20.84
N TYR A 306 13.49 -6.95 20.17
CA TYR A 306 12.04 -7.14 19.98
C TYR A 306 11.49 -8.42 20.61
N GLY A 307 12.35 -9.34 21.03
CA GLY A 307 11.93 -10.58 21.66
C GLY A 307 12.98 -11.18 22.58
N GLU A 308 12.53 -12.11 23.41
CA GLU A 308 13.39 -12.95 24.24
C GLU A 308 13.05 -14.42 23.98
N LEU A 309 14.08 -15.26 23.88
CA LEU A 309 13.94 -16.68 23.69
C LEU A 309 14.50 -17.43 24.88
N SER A 310 13.66 -18.20 25.59
CA SER A 310 14.05 -19.01 26.75
C SER A 310 14.96 -20.17 26.32
N LEU A 311 16.08 -20.35 27.03
CA LEU A 311 17.03 -21.39 26.69
C LEU A 311 16.56 -22.78 27.15
N PRO A 312 16.73 -23.84 26.31
CA PRO A 312 16.33 -25.19 26.66
C PRO A 312 17.13 -25.72 27.85
N TYR A 313 16.43 -26.33 28.80
CA TYR A 313 16.99 -26.91 30.03
C TYR A 313 17.70 -25.92 30.98
N ARG A 314 17.58 -24.61 30.76
CA ARG A 314 18.10 -23.55 31.61
C ARG A 314 16.95 -22.67 32.08
N ARG A 315 16.61 -22.75 33.35
CA ARG A 315 15.51 -21.94 33.91
C ARG A 315 15.97 -20.51 34.12
N GLU A 316 15.08 -19.58 33.78
CA GLU A 316 15.31 -18.14 33.95
C GLU A 316 16.49 -17.58 33.12
N GLU A 317 17.06 -18.37 32.20
CA GLU A 317 18.00 -17.88 31.20
C GLU A 317 17.29 -17.72 29.86
N SER A 318 17.42 -16.54 29.28
CA SER A 318 16.93 -16.20 27.93
C SER A 318 18.01 -15.46 27.16
N ILE A 319 17.87 -15.43 25.86
CA ILE A 319 18.65 -14.56 25.00
C ILE A 319 17.73 -13.52 24.35
N ASN A 320 18.29 -12.36 24.10
CA ASN A 320 17.61 -11.32 23.36
C ASN A 320 17.64 -11.63 21.85
N LEU A 321 16.54 -11.30 21.18
CA LEU A 321 16.43 -11.33 19.73
C LEU A 321 16.37 -9.89 19.23
N THR A 322 17.31 -9.56 18.30
CA THR A 322 17.40 -8.22 17.69
C THR A 322 16.99 -8.27 16.22
N ALA A 323 16.36 -7.19 15.75
CA ALA A 323 16.00 -7.06 14.36
C ALA A 323 17.23 -6.86 13.46
N VAL A 324 17.23 -7.49 12.29
CA VAL A 324 18.32 -7.38 11.30
C VAL A 324 18.12 -6.17 10.39
N GLU A 325 16.86 -5.87 10.08
CA GLU A 325 16.49 -4.83 9.13
C GLU A 325 15.59 -3.78 9.80
N GLU A 326 15.74 -2.53 9.38
CA GLU A 326 14.80 -1.46 9.73
C GLU A 326 13.51 -1.64 8.91
N VAL A 327 12.36 -1.46 9.56
CA VAL A 327 11.06 -1.37 8.87
C VAL A 327 10.54 0.04 9.07
N THR A 328 10.39 0.79 7.98
CA THR A 328 9.80 2.13 7.95
C THR A 328 8.44 2.11 7.28
N ALA A 329 7.54 2.98 7.70
CA ALA A 329 6.27 3.19 7.02
C ALA A 329 5.76 4.62 7.18
N LEU A 330 4.98 5.06 6.22
CA LEU A 330 4.16 6.26 6.34
C LEU A 330 3.13 6.05 7.45
N ALA A 331 3.20 6.83 8.50
CA ALA A 331 2.29 6.81 9.62
C ALA A 331 2.07 8.22 10.18
N ASP A 332 0.93 8.47 10.76
CA ASP A 332 0.67 9.67 11.54
C ASP A 332 0.65 9.38 13.05
N THR A 333 0.36 10.40 13.84
CA THR A 333 0.29 10.27 15.30
C THR A 333 -0.93 9.47 15.79
N SER A 334 -1.92 9.23 14.93
CA SER A 334 -3.13 8.45 15.24
C SER A 334 -3.10 7.02 14.69
N SER A 335 -2.12 6.68 13.87
CA SER A 335 -1.97 5.32 13.32
C SER A 335 -1.74 4.31 14.45
N GLU A 336 -2.50 3.22 14.44
CA GLU A 336 -2.31 2.09 15.33
C GLU A 336 -1.16 1.22 14.82
N VAL A 337 -0.07 1.19 15.57
CA VAL A 337 1.11 0.37 15.24
C VAL A 337 1.16 -0.87 16.13
N GLU A 338 1.01 -2.04 15.54
CA GLU A 338 1.20 -3.35 16.17
C GLU A 338 2.50 -3.99 15.70
N ARG A 339 3.28 -4.56 16.62
CA ARG A 339 4.45 -5.39 16.31
C ARG A 339 4.17 -6.80 16.77
N ARG A 340 4.09 -7.71 15.83
CA ARG A 340 3.81 -9.12 16.09
C ARG A 340 5.10 -9.91 15.99
N VAL A 341 5.58 -10.40 17.13
CA VAL A 341 6.80 -11.20 17.22
C VAL A 341 6.43 -12.68 17.17
N THR A 342 7.04 -13.40 16.23
CA THR A 342 6.97 -14.85 16.12
C THR A 342 8.37 -15.43 16.34
N THR A 343 8.51 -16.37 17.28
CA THR A 343 9.79 -17.01 17.56
C THR A 343 9.69 -18.51 17.31
N GLU A 344 10.78 -19.10 16.85
CA GLU A 344 10.93 -20.55 16.78
C GLU A 344 11.17 -21.15 18.18
N GLU A 345 11.05 -22.48 18.30
CA GLU A 345 11.56 -23.15 19.51
C GLU A 345 13.08 -23.01 19.57
N ALA A 346 13.61 -22.68 20.76
CA ALA A 346 15.03 -22.52 20.92
C ALA A 346 15.78 -23.81 20.52
N PRO A 347 16.70 -23.76 19.56
CA PRO A 347 17.55 -24.92 19.24
C PRO A 347 18.44 -25.27 20.44
N PRO A 348 19.08 -26.47 20.46
CA PRO A 348 19.99 -26.85 21.54
C PRO A 348 21.16 -25.87 21.73
N SER A 349 21.62 -25.22 20.66
CA SER A 349 22.63 -24.16 20.63
C SER A 349 22.37 -23.23 19.47
N ALA A 350 22.81 -22.00 19.57
CA ALA A 350 22.77 -21.03 18.46
C ALA A 350 24.02 -20.13 18.47
N ALA A 351 24.45 -19.72 17.31
CA ALA A 351 25.49 -18.70 17.18
C ALA A 351 24.88 -17.29 17.31
N ALA A 352 25.70 -16.32 17.70
CA ALA A 352 25.31 -14.92 17.57
C ALA A 352 25.01 -14.58 16.11
N GLY A 353 23.90 -13.93 15.81
CA GLY A 353 23.44 -13.63 14.46
C GLY A 353 22.63 -14.75 13.79
N GLU A 354 22.38 -15.88 14.46
CA GLU A 354 21.49 -16.93 13.95
C GLU A 354 20.03 -16.48 14.03
N GLU A 355 19.29 -16.66 12.94
CA GLU A 355 17.87 -16.30 12.84
C GLU A 355 17.02 -17.27 13.67
N LEU A 356 16.22 -16.74 14.59
CA LEU A 356 15.40 -17.50 15.54
C LEU A 356 13.96 -16.96 15.65
N GLY A 357 13.56 -16.07 14.77
CA GLY A 357 12.22 -15.51 14.74
C GLY A 357 12.08 -14.37 13.74
N GLU A 358 10.93 -13.72 13.80
CA GLU A 358 10.57 -12.61 12.94
C GLU A 358 9.72 -11.61 13.71
N VAL A 359 9.85 -10.32 13.42
CA VAL A 359 8.91 -9.28 13.83
C VAL A 359 8.16 -8.77 12.60
N GLU A 360 6.84 -8.91 12.61
CA GLU A 360 5.93 -8.32 11.63
C GLU A 360 5.41 -6.99 12.17
N VAL A 361 5.38 -5.96 11.32
CA VAL A 361 4.80 -4.65 11.63
C VAL A 361 3.47 -4.49 10.90
N LEU A 362 2.43 -4.14 11.66
CA LEU A 362 1.15 -3.76 11.12
C LEU A 362 0.86 -2.29 11.46
N VAL A 363 0.38 -1.55 10.48
CA VAL A 363 -0.13 -0.19 10.66
C VAL A 363 -1.60 -0.18 10.27
N ASP A 364 -2.47 0.23 11.20
CA ASP A 364 -3.93 0.23 11.03
C ASP A 364 -4.48 -1.16 10.60
N GLY A 365 -3.84 -2.24 11.12
CA GLY A 365 -4.19 -3.63 10.85
C GLY A 365 -3.67 -4.19 9.52
N GLN A 366 -2.97 -3.41 8.71
CA GLN A 366 -2.33 -3.88 7.47
C GLN A 366 -0.86 -4.18 7.71
N SER A 367 -0.37 -5.34 7.24
CA SER A 367 1.04 -5.70 7.29
C SER A 367 1.85 -4.81 6.34
N ILE A 368 2.88 -4.18 6.90
CA ILE A 368 3.77 -3.26 6.18
C ILE A 368 5.07 -3.93 5.78
N GLY A 369 5.56 -4.81 6.63
CA GLY A 369 6.81 -5.51 6.41
C GLY A 369 7.23 -6.33 7.61
N THR A 370 8.28 -7.10 7.43
CA THR A 370 8.86 -7.98 8.44
C THR A 370 10.35 -7.74 8.55
N SER A 371 10.91 -8.06 9.71
CA SER A 371 12.36 -8.13 9.90
C SER A 371 12.72 -9.44 10.59
N PRO A 372 13.70 -10.19 10.09
CA PRO A 372 14.22 -11.35 10.80
C PRO A 372 14.75 -10.94 12.18
N LEU A 373 14.52 -11.80 13.16
CA LEU A 373 15.07 -11.65 14.50
C LEU A 373 16.20 -12.65 14.73
N VAL A 374 17.37 -12.14 15.09
CA VAL A 374 18.57 -12.94 15.30
C VAL A 374 19.00 -12.95 16.75
N ALA A 375 19.66 -14.02 17.17
CA ALA A 375 20.26 -14.13 18.49
C ALA A 375 21.30 -13.01 18.70
N GLN A 376 21.10 -12.14 19.70
CA GLN A 376 22.06 -11.09 20.05
C GLN A 376 23.38 -11.69 20.53
N GLU A 377 23.30 -12.80 21.25
CA GLU A 377 24.44 -13.55 21.78
C GLU A 377 24.29 -15.04 21.46
N GLY A 378 25.40 -15.71 21.20
CA GLY A 378 25.40 -17.16 21.00
C GLY A 378 25.29 -17.91 22.34
N TYR A 379 24.72 -19.11 22.32
CA TYR A 379 24.73 -20.04 23.46
C TYR A 379 25.06 -21.45 23.03
N GLU A 380 25.64 -22.17 23.96
CA GLU A 380 26.00 -23.57 23.76
C GLU A 380 24.93 -24.52 24.30
N GLU A 381 24.97 -25.77 23.85
CA GLU A 381 24.07 -26.82 24.31
C GLU A 381 24.17 -27.02 25.84
N ALA A 382 23.00 -27.17 26.47
CA ALA A 382 22.91 -27.41 27.92
C ALA A 382 23.71 -28.68 28.30
N SER A 383 24.55 -28.56 29.32
CA SER A 383 25.34 -29.68 29.82
C SER A 383 24.42 -30.78 30.40
N LEU A 384 25.01 -32.00 30.57
CA LEU A 384 24.26 -33.09 31.24
C LEU A 384 23.80 -32.69 32.64
N TRP A 385 24.55 -31.85 33.35
CA TRP A 385 24.17 -31.36 34.69
C TRP A 385 23.00 -30.41 34.64
N ASP A 386 22.95 -29.52 33.65
CA ASP A 386 21.82 -28.59 33.48
C ASP A 386 20.54 -29.37 33.18
N ARG A 387 20.59 -30.39 32.34
CA ARG A 387 19.45 -31.27 32.03
C ARG A 387 18.99 -32.08 33.24
N ILE A 388 19.89 -32.59 34.08
CA ILE A 388 19.59 -33.35 35.28
C ILE A 388 18.99 -32.42 36.33
N SER A 389 19.57 -31.24 36.57
CA SER A 389 19.04 -30.26 37.54
C SER A 389 17.68 -29.75 37.13
N TYR A 390 17.46 -29.42 35.85
CA TYR A 390 16.17 -29.04 35.34
C TYR A 390 15.08 -30.10 35.56
N ALA A 391 15.40 -31.39 35.31
CA ALA A 391 14.48 -32.50 35.52
C ALA A 391 14.19 -32.73 37.04
N ALA A 392 15.23 -32.62 37.89
CA ALA A 392 15.10 -32.81 39.35
C ALA A 392 14.21 -31.69 39.99
N GLU A 393 14.44 -30.46 39.58
CA GLU A 393 13.64 -29.32 40.05
C GLU A 393 12.19 -29.39 39.55
N GLY A 394 11.96 -29.85 38.31
CA GLY A 394 10.62 -30.12 37.78
C GLY A 394 9.86 -31.19 38.54
N LEU A 395 10.55 -32.22 39.06
CA LEU A 395 9.96 -33.24 39.92
C LEU A 395 9.64 -32.66 41.30
N LEU A 396 10.54 -31.83 41.85
CA LEU A 396 10.33 -31.18 43.16
C LEU A 396 9.17 -30.17 43.13
N SER A 397 9.01 -29.40 42.06
CA SER A 397 7.90 -28.46 41.94
C SER A 397 6.55 -29.19 41.86
N ARG A 398 6.45 -30.25 41.06
CA ARG A 398 5.25 -31.11 41.00
C ARG A 398 4.93 -31.79 42.32
N ALA A 399 5.96 -32.24 43.04
CA ALA A 399 5.78 -32.81 44.38
C ALA A 399 5.27 -31.79 45.39
N ARG A 400 5.75 -30.53 45.34
CA ARG A 400 5.27 -29.45 46.20
C ARG A 400 3.82 -29.08 45.89
N GLU A 401 3.44 -28.98 44.58
CA GLU A 401 2.07 -28.74 44.16
C GLU A 401 1.12 -29.85 44.63
N PHE A 402 1.55 -31.12 44.50
CA PHE A 402 0.78 -32.27 44.94
C PHE A 402 0.59 -32.28 46.46
N LEU A 403 1.63 -31.99 47.23
CA LEU A 403 1.54 -31.90 48.70
C LEU A 403 0.74 -30.67 49.17
N GLY A 404 0.88 -29.52 48.49
CA GLY A 404 0.08 -28.33 48.77
C GLY A 404 -1.43 -28.54 48.54
N GLY A 405 -1.79 -29.33 47.51
CA GLY A 405 -3.19 -29.71 47.28
C GLY A 405 -3.77 -30.75 48.23
N ILE A 406 -2.94 -31.43 49.04
CA ILE A 406 -3.39 -32.39 50.07
C ILE A 406 -3.54 -31.73 51.46
N PHE A 407 -2.75 -30.67 51.75
CA PHE A 407 -2.70 -30.00 53.06
C PHE A 407 -3.26 -28.57 53.09
N GLY A 408 -3.75 -28.04 51.97
CA GLY A 408 -4.50 -26.79 51.84
C GLY A 408 -5.96 -27.10 51.64
#